data_026be39c913a5b55a90233baf331fb5c
#
_entry.id   026be39c913a5b55a90233baf331fb5c
#
_cell.length_a   1.000
_cell.length_b   1.000
_cell.length_c   1.000
_cell.angle_alpha   90.00
_cell.angle_beta   90.00
_cell.angle_gamma   90.00
#
_symmetry.space_group_name_H-M   'P 1'
#
loop_
_entity.id
_entity.type
_entity.pdbx_description
1 polymer ?
#
loop_
_entity_poly.entity_id
_entity_poly.type
_entity_poly.pdbx_seq_one_letter_code
_entity_poly.pdbx_strand_id
1 'polypeptide(L)'
;LLQYSHLMNRDMGIVVPGLTQAESWLPGETVAHIKDELRRQPMVEGVTVAANSVLGEYWTRGLMNNEGKRITTLNFNYCHYNYPEVMGIKIIEGTDLKKQDDLLVNEEVVRLMKWTDGAVGKRLNDVPGTIVGVFRDIRNTSFYSPQSPIALIGDEKYHANHAFNVRLKEPYSE
;
A
#
# COMPACT_ATOMS: atom_id res chain seq x y z
N LEU A 1 9.96 28.60 -0.25
CA LEU A 1 10.13 27.86 1.02
C LEU A 1 8.79 27.58 1.72
N LEU A 2 7.84 28.52 1.77
CA LEU A 2 6.52 28.34 2.43
C LEU A 2 5.58 27.33 1.71
N GLN A 3 5.69 27.17 0.40
CA GLN A 3 4.89 26.18 -0.35
C GLN A 3 5.35 24.74 -0.10
N TYR A 4 6.64 24.51 0.14
CA TYR A 4 7.18 23.17 0.43
C TYR A 4 6.75 22.66 1.80
N SER A 5 6.77 23.51 2.84
CA SER A 5 6.34 23.13 4.19
C SER A 5 4.83 22.87 4.27
N HIS A 6 4.03 23.50 3.41
CA HIS A 6 2.58 23.27 3.34
C HIS A 6 2.20 21.94 2.67
N LEU A 7 3.04 21.44 1.76
CA LEU A 7 2.88 20.12 1.14
C LEU A 7 3.30 18.98 2.08
N MET A 8 4.32 19.19 2.89
CA MET A 8 4.84 18.18 3.83
C MET A 8 3.92 17.97 5.06
N ASN A 9 3.03 18.92 5.37
CA ASN A 9 2.09 18.82 6.50
C ASN A 9 0.69 18.29 6.14
N ARG A 10 0.45 17.89 4.89
CA ARG A 10 -0.83 17.30 4.50
C ARG A 10 -0.82 15.80 4.79
N ASP A 11 -1.91 15.33 5.36
CA ASP A 11 -2.13 13.90 5.60
C ASP A 11 -2.19 13.16 4.25
N MET A 12 -1.11 12.47 3.92
CA MET A 12 -0.98 11.66 2.69
C MET A 12 -1.57 10.25 2.87
N GLY A 13 -2.07 9.92 4.06
CA GLY A 13 -2.54 8.57 4.37
C GLY A 13 -1.41 7.57 4.66
N ILE A 14 -0.14 8.02 4.63
CA ILE A 14 1.06 7.29 5.04
C ILE A 14 1.93 8.20 5.91
N VAL A 15 2.75 7.59 6.75
CA VAL A 15 3.73 8.33 7.57
C VAL A 15 5.04 8.46 6.79
N VAL A 16 5.31 9.64 6.25
CA VAL A 16 6.51 9.92 5.43
C VAL A 16 7.78 10.11 6.25
N PRO A 17 7.80 10.84 7.39
CA PRO A 17 9.02 11.00 8.19
C PRO A 17 9.69 9.67 8.53
N GLY A 18 11.00 9.58 8.32
CA GLY A 18 11.79 8.37 8.56
C GLY A 18 11.57 7.23 7.57
N LEU A 19 10.75 7.41 6.55
CA LEU A 19 10.56 6.41 5.50
C LEU A 19 11.57 6.67 4.38
N THR A 20 12.37 5.65 4.05
CA THR A 20 13.22 5.63 2.85
C THR A 20 12.84 4.46 1.96
N GLN A 21 13.10 4.59 0.67
CA GLN A 21 12.73 3.60 -0.32
C GLN A 21 13.85 3.34 -1.32
N ALA A 22 13.99 2.08 -1.73
CA ALA A 22 14.85 1.66 -2.83
C ALA A 22 14.12 0.64 -3.70
N GLU A 23 14.28 0.76 -5.01
CA GLU A 23 13.74 -0.19 -5.97
C GLU A 23 14.84 -1.11 -6.51
N SER A 24 14.50 -2.36 -6.73
CA SER A 24 15.43 -3.35 -7.29
C SER A 24 14.72 -4.45 -8.07
N TRP A 25 15.51 -5.12 -8.92
CA TRP A 25 15.10 -6.28 -9.73
C TRP A 25 15.91 -7.51 -9.31
N LEU A 26 15.88 -7.86 -8.04
CA LEU A 26 16.68 -8.93 -7.47
C LEU A 26 15.87 -10.24 -7.38
N PRO A 27 16.51 -11.42 -7.42
CA PRO A 27 15.86 -12.68 -7.12
C PRO A 27 15.27 -12.69 -5.70
N GLY A 28 14.13 -13.37 -5.50
CA GLY A 28 13.40 -13.38 -4.23
C GLY A 28 14.24 -13.82 -3.02
N GLU A 29 15.16 -14.79 -3.19
CA GLU A 29 16.08 -15.21 -2.12
C GLU A 29 17.00 -14.05 -1.68
N THR A 30 17.50 -13.26 -2.64
CA THR A 30 18.32 -12.08 -2.37
C THR A 30 17.50 -11.01 -1.66
N VAL A 31 16.25 -10.81 -2.03
CA VAL A 31 15.31 -9.88 -1.38
C VAL A 31 15.10 -10.25 0.08
N ALA A 32 14.86 -11.53 0.38
CA ALA A 32 14.71 -12.02 1.74
C ALA A 32 15.97 -11.75 2.59
N HIS A 33 17.15 -12.04 2.03
CA HIS A 33 18.43 -11.80 2.70
C HIS A 33 18.64 -10.31 3.00
N ILE A 34 18.44 -9.43 2.01
CA ILE A 34 18.56 -7.96 2.19
C ILE A 34 17.58 -7.47 3.25
N LYS A 35 16.33 -7.92 3.22
CA LYS A 35 15.31 -7.56 4.22
C LYS A 35 15.77 -7.93 5.64
N ASP A 36 16.35 -9.12 5.81
CA ASP A 36 16.85 -9.59 7.10
C ASP A 36 18.07 -8.80 7.57
N GLU A 37 19.01 -8.47 6.68
CA GLU A 37 20.16 -7.63 7.01
C GLU A 37 19.76 -6.21 7.40
N LEU A 38 18.81 -5.61 6.68
CA LEU A 38 18.27 -4.30 7.02
C LEU A 38 17.59 -4.30 8.40
N ARG A 39 16.83 -5.34 8.72
CA ARG A 39 16.17 -5.48 10.04
C ARG A 39 17.14 -5.56 11.21
N ARG A 40 18.37 -6.03 10.99
CA ARG A 40 19.42 -6.11 12.02
C ARG A 40 20.07 -4.77 12.31
N GLN A 41 19.88 -3.76 11.46
CA GLN A 41 20.48 -2.44 11.67
C GLN A 41 19.85 -1.72 12.85
N PRO A 42 20.62 -1.17 13.80
CA PRO A 42 20.07 -0.54 15.01
C PRO A 42 19.13 0.64 14.73
N MET A 43 19.35 1.34 13.63
CA MET A 43 18.56 2.51 13.20
C MET A 43 17.25 2.13 12.50
N VAL A 44 17.04 0.87 12.16
CA VAL A 44 15.86 0.41 11.43
C VAL A 44 14.76 0.03 12.41
N GLU A 45 13.58 0.60 12.24
CA GLU A 45 12.35 0.27 12.96
C GLU A 45 11.58 -0.85 12.25
N GLY A 46 11.45 -0.75 10.93
CA GLY A 46 10.73 -1.72 10.13
C GLY A 46 11.21 -1.79 8.67
N VAL A 47 11.07 -2.97 8.07
CA VAL A 47 11.35 -3.19 6.65
C VAL A 47 10.20 -3.96 6.03
N THR A 48 9.72 -3.48 4.92
CA THR A 48 8.71 -4.17 4.10
C THR A 48 9.04 -4.09 2.63
N VAL A 49 8.44 -4.96 1.84
CA VAL A 49 8.63 -5.01 0.39
C VAL A 49 7.27 -4.98 -0.29
N ALA A 50 7.21 -4.26 -1.39
CA ALA A 50 6.05 -4.24 -2.28
C ALA A 50 6.51 -4.36 -3.74
N ALA A 51 5.59 -4.70 -4.64
CA ALA A 51 5.91 -4.79 -6.07
C ALA A 51 6.25 -3.42 -6.67
N ASN A 52 5.62 -2.36 -6.17
CA ASN A 52 5.83 -1.00 -6.65
C ASN A 52 5.91 -0.01 -5.48
N SER A 53 6.50 1.15 -5.75
CA SER A 53 6.50 2.28 -4.81
C SER A 53 5.08 2.73 -4.48
N VAL A 54 4.83 3.12 -3.23
CA VAL A 54 3.54 3.71 -2.82
C VAL A 54 3.27 5.05 -3.51
N LEU A 55 4.31 5.78 -3.86
CA LEU A 55 4.23 7.08 -4.57
C LEU A 55 4.55 6.95 -6.07
N GLY A 56 4.82 5.74 -6.54
CA GLY A 56 5.16 5.44 -7.94
C GLY A 56 3.96 4.98 -8.76
N GLU A 57 4.27 4.28 -9.84
CA GLU A 57 3.26 3.67 -10.70
C GLU A 57 2.72 2.40 -10.04
N TYR A 58 1.40 2.29 -9.97
CA TYR A 58 0.70 1.08 -9.58
C TYR A 58 0.37 0.24 -10.81
N TRP A 59 0.19 -1.03 -10.62
CA TRP A 59 -0.50 -1.82 -11.60
C TRP A 59 -1.97 -1.45 -11.62
N THR A 60 -2.57 -1.54 -12.79
CA THR A 60 -3.94 -1.08 -12.99
C THR A 60 -4.83 -2.15 -13.58
N ARG A 61 -6.09 -2.18 -13.13
CA ARG A 61 -7.18 -2.97 -13.70
C ARG A 61 -8.46 -2.16 -13.77
N GLY A 62 -9.45 -2.65 -14.51
CA GLY A 62 -10.79 -2.09 -14.46
C GLY A 62 -11.44 -2.42 -13.11
N LEU A 63 -11.94 -1.41 -12.40
CA LEU A 63 -12.86 -1.64 -11.28
C LEU A 63 -14.26 -1.86 -11.85
N MET A 64 -14.82 -3.06 -11.64
CA MET A 64 -16.15 -3.44 -12.13
C MET A 64 -17.16 -3.37 -10.99
N ASN A 65 -18.39 -2.92 -11.30
CA ASN A 65 -19.49 -3.03 -10.36
C ASN A 65 -20.06 -4.47 -10.30
N ASN A 66 -21.06 -4.68 -9.47
CA ASN A 66 -21.71 -6.00 -9.30
C ASN A 66 -22.41 -6.51 -10.57
N GLU A 67 -22.67 -5.64 -11.53
CA GLU A 67 -23.28 -5.96 -12.84
C GLU A 67 -22.21 -6.24 -13.91
N GLY A 68 -20.93 -6.21 -13.56
CA GLY A 68 -19.82 -6.39 -14.50
C GLY A 68 -19.51 -5.16 -15.38
N LYS A 69 -20.10 -4.01 -15.07
CA LYS A 69 -19.83 -2.76 -15.79
C LYS A 69 -18.60 -2.06 -15.18
N ARG A 70 -17.68 -1.62 -16.02
CA ARG A 70 -16.50 -0.86 -15.58
C ARG A 70 -16.91 0.50 -15.00
N ILE A 71 -16.48 0.77 -13.77
CA ILE A 71 -16.69 2.06 -13.09
C ILE A 71 -15.51 3.00 -13.40
N THR A 72 -14.29 2.52 -13.15
CA THR A 72 -13.05 3.29 -13.28
C THR A 72 -11.85 2.36 -13.37
N THR A 73 -10.65 2.89 -13.19
CA THR A 73 -9.40 2.14 -13.07
C THR A 73 -9.05 1.96 -11.59
N LEU A 74 -8.84 0.72 -11.16
CA LEU A 74 -8.30 0.34 -9.85
C LEU A 74 -6.79 0.29 -9.93
N ASN A 75 -6.11 0.97 -9.04
CA ASN A 75 -4.69 0.81 -8.77
C ASN A 75 -4.50 -0.35 -7.78
N PHE A 76 -3.54 -1.25 -8.02
CA PHE A 76 -3.26 -2.32 -7.07
C PHE A 76 -1.76 -2.59 -6.93
N ASN A 77 -1.39 -3.11 -5.77
CA ASN A 77 -0.01 -3.45 -5.45
C ASN A 77 0.03 -4.76 -4.64
N TYR A 78 0.98 -5.63 -4.98
CA TYR A 78 1.33 -6.76 -4.15
C TYR A 78 2.33 -6.31 -3.10
N CYS A 79 2.13 -6.73 -1.85
CA CYS A 79 2.99 -6.31 -0.76
C CYS A 79 3.08 -7.37 0.35
N HIS A 80 4.15 -7.31 1.12
CA HIS A 80 4.31 -8.12 2.31
C HIS A 80 3.25 -7.76 3.36
N TYR A 81 2.92 -8.70 4.25
CA TYR A 81 1.81 -8.56 5.21
C TYR A 81 2.04 -7.40 6.20
N ASN A 82 3.28 -7.07 6.53
CA ASN A 82 3.62 -5.94 7.39
C ASN A 82 3.70 -4.59 6.67
N TYR A 83 3.29 -4.53 5.39
CA TYR A 83 3.38 -3.32 4.59
C TYR A 83 2.56 -2.16 5.18
N PRO A 84 1.30 -2.35 5.57
CA PRO A 84 0.51 -1.26 6.16
C PRO A 84 1.13 -0.71 7.44
N GLU A 85 1.64 -1.57 8.32
CA GLU A 85 2.31 -1.17 9.56
C GLU A 85 3.55 -0.31 9.28
N VAL A 86 4.49 -0.80 8.45
CA VAL A 86 5.74 -0.08 8.13
C VAL A 86 5.47 1.24 7.42
N MET A 87 4.46 1.29 6.55
CA MET A 87 4.06 2.50 5.83
C MET A 87 3.24 3.47 6.69
N GLY A 88 2.77 3.04 7.86
CA GLY A 88 1.87 3.81 8.72
C GLY A 88 0.49 4.01 8.11
N ILE A 89 0.02 3.04 7.32
CA ILE A 89 -1.31 3.04 6.72
C ILE A 89 -2.35 2.73 7.80
N LYS A 90 -3.36 3.58 7.94
CA LYS A 90 -4.39 3.41 8.96
C LYS A 90 -5.52 2.52 8.47
N ILE A 91 -5.68 1.34 9.08
CA ILE A 91 -6.85 0.48 8.89
C ILE A 91 -8.02 1.07 9.67
N ILE A 92 -9.17 1.23 9.03
CA ILE A 92 -10.38 1.85 9.60
C ILE A 92 -11.56 0.88 9.70
N GLU A 93 -11.51 -0.26 9.00
CA GLU A 93 -12.50 -1.34 9.09
C GLU A 93 -11.77 -2.68 8.94
N GLY A 94 -12.18 -3.71 9.67
CA GLY A 94 -11.64 -5.06 9.57
C GLY A 94 -10.26 -5.23 10.19
N THR A 95 -9.38 -5.99 9.52
CA THR A 95 -8.04 -6.34 10.00
C THR A 95 -6.98 -6.07 8.94
N ASP A 96 -5.72 -6.09 9.35
CA ASP A 96 -4.56 -6.01 8.46
C ASP A 96 -4.31 -7.32 7.69
N LEU A 97 -3.40 -7.29 6.72
CA LEU A 97 -2.96 -8.45 5.94
C LEU A 97 -2.29 -9.49 6.86
N LYS A 98 -2.61 -10.77 6.69
CA LYS A 98 -2.06 -11.87 7.50
C LYS A 98 -1.62 -13.07 6.69
N LYS A 99 -2.14 -13.23 5.49
CA LYS A 99 -1.88 -14.39 4.63
C LYS A 99 -1.98 -14.04 3.15
N GLN A 100 -1.58 -14.98 2.32
CA GLN A 100 -1.71 -14.91 0.87
C GLN A 100 -3.16 -14.58 0.46
N ASP A 101 -3.28 -13.66 -0.48
CA ASP A 101 -4.55 -13.19 -1.03
C ASP A 101 -5.50 -12.50 -0.02
N ASP A 102 -5.01 -12.10 1.16
CA ASP A 102 -5.71 -11.08 1.93
C ASP A 102 -5.69 -9.77 1.15
N LEU A 103 -6.83 -9.11 1.05
CA LEU A 103 -7.02 -7.91 0.27
C LEU A 103 -7.41 -6.74 1.17
N LEU A 104 -6.67 -5.66 1.11
CA LEU A 104 -7.08 -4.37 1.66
C LEU A 104 -7.52 -3.45 0.53
N VAL A 105 -8.56 -2.67 0.78
CA VAL A 105 -9.03 -1.63 -0.15
C VAL A 105 -9.11 -0.29 0.57
N ASN A 106 -8.96 0.82 -0.17
CA ASN A 106 -9.13 2.13 0.43
C ASN A 106 -10.61 2.57 0.47
N GLU A 107 -10.89 3.65 1.20
CA GLU A 107 -12.26 4.23 1.33
C GLU A 107 -12.86 4.53 -0.04
N GLU A 108 -12.06 4.95 -1.01
CA GLU A 108 -12.52 5.28 -2.35
C GLU A 108 -13.12 4.07 -3.08
N VAL A 109 -12.56 2.88 -2.92
CA VAL A 109 -13.15 1.63 -3.46
C VAL A 109 -14.54 1.41 -2.86
N VAL A 110 -14.67 1.52 -1.55
CA VAL A 110 -15.95 1.32 -0.83
C VAL A 110 -17.01 2.30 -1.33
N ARG A 111 -16.61 3.57 -1.50
CA ARG A 111 -17.47 4.65 -2.00
C ARG A 111 -17.95 4.38 -3.44
N LEU A 112 -17.02 4.01 -4.33
CA LEU A 112 -17.32 3.75 -5.74
C LEU A 112 -18.20 2.50 -5.92
N MET A 113 -17.98 1.47 -5.10
CA MET A 113 -18.78 0.24 -5.10
C MET A 113 -20.13 0.43 -4.40
N LYS A 114 -20.37 1.59 -3.76
CA LYS A 114 -21.58 1.91 -3.00
C LYS A 114 -21.90 0.87 -1.91
N TRP A 115 -20.87 0.33 -1.27
CA TRP A 115 -21.05 -0.63 -0.18
C TRP A 115 -21.42 0.09 1.12
N THR A 116 -22.68 0.01 1.49
CA THR A 116 -23.22 0.62 2.73
C THR A 116 -23.23 -0.34 3.92
N ASP A 117 -23.04 -1.62 3.66
CA ASP A 117 -23.05 -2.72 4.63
C ASP A 117 -21.65 -3.26 4.97
N GLY A 118 -20.60 -2.46 4.71
CA GLY A 118 -19.20 -2.82 4.91
C GLY A 118 -18.57 -3.49 3.70
N ALA A 119 -17.25 -3.56 3.70
CA ALA A 119 -16.47 -4.15 2.60
C ALA A 119 -15.87 -5.51 2.97
N VAL A 120 -15.66 -5.77 4.25
CA VAL A 120 -15.01 -7.01 4.74
C VAL A 120 -15.79 -8.26 4.32
N GLY A 121 -15.06 -9.25 3.81
CA GLY A 121 -15.64 -10.48 3.28
C GLY A 121 -16.06 -10.43 1.80
N LYS A 122 -16.13 -9.25 1.19
CA LYS A 122 -16.43 -9.08 -0.23
C LYS A 122 -15.20 -9.34 -1.10
N ARG A 123 -15.42 -9.43 -2.40
CA ARG A 123 -14.38 -9.65 -3.42
C ARG A 123 -14.50 -8.60 -4.51
N LEU A 124 -13.38 -8.26 -5.13
CA LEU A 124 -13.35 -7.49 -6.36
C LEU A 124 -13.24 -8.44 -7.56
N ASN A 125 -13.91 -8.08 -8.66
CA ASN A 125 -13.74 -8.82 -9.91
C ASN A 125 -12.30 -8.63 -10.41
N ASP A 126 -11.71 -9.68 -10.93
CA ASP A 126 -10.36 -9.71 -11.52
C ASP A 126 -9.20 -9.34 -10.57
N VAL A 127 -9.46 -9.23 -9.26
CA VAL A 127 -8.42 -9.09 -8.23
C VAL A 127 -8.47 -10.31 -7.33
N PRO A 128 -7.35 -11.02 -7.13
CA PRO A 128 -7.32 -12.18 -6.25
C PRO A 128 -7.60 -11.78 -4.81
N GLY A 129 -8.24 -12.68 -4.08
CA GLY A 129 -8.39 -12.54 -2.64
C GLY A 129 -9.75 -12.10 -2.17
N THR A 130 -9.85 -11.96 -0.85
CA THR A 130 -11.03 -11.51 -0.11
C THR A 130 -10.66 -10.28 0.70
N ILE A 131 -11.51 -9.29 0.71
CA ILE A 131 -11.30 -8.05 1.48
C ILE A 131 -11.34 -8.40 2.97
N VAL A 132 -10.22 -8.16 3.65
CA VAL A 132 -10.08 -8.35 5.09
C VAL A 132 -10.14 -7.05 5.88
N GLY A 133 -9.91 -5.92 5.19
CA GLY A 133 -10.02 -4.61 5.82
C GLY A 133 -10.08 -3.46 4.82
N VAL A 134 -10.42 -2.29 5.36
CA VAL A 134 -10.44 -1.02 4.65
C VAL A 134 -9.43 -0.09 5.28
N PHE A 135 -8.63 0.59 4.47
CA PHE A 135 -7.69 1.60 4.92
C PHE A 135 -8.07 3.00 4.46
N ARG A 136 -7.60 3.99 5.22
CA ARG A 136 -7.79 5.41 4.88
C ARG A 136 -7.14 5.74 3.55
N ASP A 137 -7.76 6.61 2.78
CA ASP A 137 -7.26 7.02 1.48
C ASP A 137 -5.80 7.50 1.51
N ILE A 138 -4.99 7.01 0.58
CA ILE A 138 -3.61 7.42 0.35
C ILE A 138 -3.58 8.37 -0.85
N ARG A 139 -2.90 9.50 -0.70
CA ARG A 139 -2.65 10.45 -1.78
C ARG A 139 -1.40 10.05 -2.55
N ASN A 140 -1.57 9.32 -3.64
CA ASN A 140 -0.51 8.95 -4.57
C ASN A 140 -0.48 9.78 -5.86
N THR A 141 -1.39 10.76 -5.96
CA THR A 141 -1.52 11.68 -7.10
C THR A 141 -1.57 13.12 -6.63
N SER A 142 -1.64 14.06 -7.58
CA SER A 142 -1.80 15.49 -7.28
C SER A 142 -3.01 15.74 -6.37
N PHE A 143 -2.89 16.69 -5.45
CA PHE A 143 -3.99 17.12 -4.57
C PHE A 143 -5.22 17.67 -5.31
N TYR A 144 -5.04 18.02 -6.58
CA TYR A 144 -6.11 18.50 -7.46
C TYR A 144 -6.80 17.36 -8.24
N SER A 145 -6.24 16.15 -8.21
CA SER A 145 -6.83 14.98 -8.85
C SER A 145 -7.85 14.29 -7.94
N PRO A 146 -8.89 13.66 -8.50
CA PRO A 146 -9.77 12.80 -7.73
C PRO A 146 -8.98 11.72 -7.00
N GLN A 147 -9.50 11.27 -5.85
CA GLN A 147 -8.92 10.16 -5.11
C GLN A 147 -8.92 8.89 -5.99
N SER A 148 -7.81 8.16 -5.99
CA SER A 148 -7.69 6.90 -6.73
C SER A 148 -8.19 5.73 -5.89
N PRO A 149 -8.97 4.80 -6.46
CA PRO A 149 -9.25 3.53 -5.82
C PRO A 149 -7.98 2.68 -5.80
N ILE A 150 -7.62 2.17 -4.62
CA ILE A 150 -6.40 1.42 -4.37
C ILE A 150 -6.71 0.10 -3.66
N ALA A 151 -6.06 -0.98 -4.10
CA ALA A 151 -6.07 -2.27 -3.46
C ALA A 151 -4.63 -2.72 -3.12
N LEU A 152 -4.43 -3.28 -1.93
CA LEU A 152 -3.19 -3.90 -1.49
C LEU A 152 -3.44 -5.39 -1.31
N ILE A 153 -2.62 -6.22 -1.97
CA ILE A 153 -2.76 -7.67 -2.01
C ILE A 153 -1.61 -8.27 -1.22
N GLY A 154 -1.93 -9.05 -0.19
CA GLY A 154 -0.94 -9.74 0.62
C GLY A 154 -0.24 -10.84 -0.16
N ASP A 155 1.06 -10.72 -0.39
CA ASP A 155 1.89 -11.73 -1.03
C ASP A 155 3.36 -11.62 -0.61
N GLU A 156 3.82 -12.55 0.22
CA GLU A 156 5.23 -12.63 0.66
C GLU A 156 6.16 -13.25 -0.39
N LYS A 157 5.61 -13.80 -1.47
CA LYS A 157 6.36 -14.54 -2.50
C LYS A 157 6.41 -13.83 -3.85
N TYR A 158 5.82 -12.64 -3.94
CA TYR A 158 5.82 -11.90 -5.18
C TYR A 158 7.24 -11.46 -5.59
N HIS A 159 7.67 -11.76 -6.80
CA HIS A 159 9.08 -11.72 -7.22
C HIS A 159 9.36 -10.96 -8.54
N ALA A 160 8.48 -10.09 -9.03
CA ALA A 160 8.74 -9.39 -10.30
C ALA A 160 9.55 -8.10 -10.11
N ASN A 161 9.08 -7.18 -9.29
CA ASN A 161 9.73 -5.93 -8.88
C ASN A 161 9.76 -5.87 -7.37
N HIS A 162 10.71 -5.18 -6.80
CA HIS A 162 10.82 -5.01 -5.36
C HIS A 162 11.09 -3.55 -5.02
N ALA A 163 10.10 -2.92 -4.40
CA ALA A 163 10.26 -1.66 -3.70
C ALA A 163 10.48 -1.96 -2.21
N PHE A 164 11.72 -1.86 -1.76
CA PHE A 164 12.06 -1.92 -0.34
C PHE A 164 11.63 -0.62 0.32
N ASN A 165 10.86 -0.72 1.39
CA ASN A 165 10.46 0.41 2.21
C ASN A 165 11.03 0.19 3.61
N VAL A 166 11.86 1.13 4.07
CA VAL A 166 12.56 1.05 5.34
C VAL A 166 12.12 2.22 6.22
N ARG A 167 11.59 1.89 7.40
CA ARG A 167 11.28 2.85 8.45
C ARG A 167 12.47 2.99 9.38
N LEU A 168 12.95 4.20 9.57
CA LEU A 168 14.03 4.51 10.49
C LEU A 168 13.48 4.98 11.84
N LYS A 169 14.19 4.67 12.92
CA LYS A 169 13.91 5.17 14.27
C LYS A 169 14.30 6.65 14.38
N GLU A 170 13.54 7.41 15.14
CA GLU A 170 13.94 8.78 15.51
C GLU A 170 15.14 8.77 16.50
N PRO A 171 16.01 9.81 16.50
CA PRO A 171 16.02 10.93 15.57
C PRO A 171 16.67 10.53 14.23
N TYR A 172 16.06 10.99 13.12
CA TYR A 172 16.67 10.82 11.80
C TYR A 172 17.89 11.73 11.71
N SER A 173 19.06 11.20 11.29
CA SER A 173 20.16 12.04 10.84
C SER A 173 19.80 12.65 9.48
N GLU A 174 19.81 13.96 9.39
CA GLU A 174 19.75 14.68 8.11
C GLU A 174 20.96 14.36 7.24
#